data_ec0938e4a2802fbd6a8135dfe6f648ef
#
_entry.id   ec0938e4a2802fbd6a8135dfe6f648ef
#
_cell.length_a   1.000
_cell.length_b   1.000
_cell.length_c   1.000
_cell.angle_alpha   90.00
_cell.angle_beta   90.00
_cell.angle_gamma   90.00
#
_symmetry.space_group_name_H-M   'P 1'
#
loop_
_entity.id
_entity.type
_entity.pdbx_description
1 polymer ?
#
loop_
_entity_poly.entity_id
_entity_poly.type
_entity_poly.pdbx_seq_one_letter_code
_entity_poly.pdbx_strand_id
1 'polypeptide(L)'
;MKKILLLVVALVGVVALYGAERERVNGINYRADDEYSQKMCRVDVSYEKGAKDRPVIVWFHGGGLTGGGREIPQAILRDGVVVVGVGYRFSPHVKVKQIIDDAAKAVEWVYNNVEQYGGSREKIYLSGHSAGGYLVSMVALDKSYLAKYCLDADKLAGVIPFSGQAITHFEERRSRGISDKQPIVDSLAPMYHVRAD
;
A
#
# COMPACT_ATOMS: atom_id res chain seq x y z
N MET A 1 60.55 44.52 10.80
CA MET A 1 59.16 44.21 11.06
C MET A 1 58.62 43.33 9.91
N LYS A 2 58.51 42.01 10.10
CA LYS A 2 57.99 41.07 9.09
C LYS A 2 56.50 40.98 9.22
N LYS A 3 55.74 41.37 8.18
CA LYS A 3 54.28 41.18 8.12
C LYS A 3 53.99 39.75 7.75
N ILE A 4 53.38 39.03 8.66
CA ILE A 4 52.87 37.68 8.41
C ILE A 4 51.50 37.85 7.75
N LEU A 5 51.40 37.41 6.49
CA LEU A 5 50.11 37.36 5.74
C LEU A 5 49.42 36.02 6.08
N LEU A 6 48.35 36.10 6.85
CA LEU A 6 47.53 34.93 7.19
C LEU A 6 46.58 34.64 6.02
N LEU A 7 46.85 33.55 5.28
CA LEU A 7 46.00 33.09 4.21
C LEU A 7 44.91 32.21 4.83
N VAL A 8 43.69 32.72 4.97
CA VAL A 8 42.51 31.95 5.36
C VAL A 8 41.96 31.25 4.13
N VAL A 9 42.26 29.97 3.98
CA VAL A 9 41.61 29.14 2.94
C VAL A 9 40.24 28.71 3.47
N ALA A 10 39.20 29.39 3.00
CA ALA A 10 37.84 28.96 3.22
C ALA A 10 37.57 27.71 2.36
N LEU A 11 37.55 26.53 3.00
CA LEU A 11 37.10 25.30 2.36
C LEU A 11 35.56 25.37 2.24
N VAL A 12 35.06 25.88 1.11
CA VAL A 12 33.63 25.77 0.76
C VAL A 12 33.40 24.34 0.34
N GLY A 13 32.96 23.53 1.28
CA GLY A 13 32.45 22.20 0.99
C GLY A 13 31.19 22.32 0.16
N VAL A 14 31.29 22.06 -1.14
CA VAL A 14 30.11 21.82 -1.98
C VAL A 14 29.51 20.50 -1.53
N VAL A 15 28.53 20.57 -0.63
CA VAL A 15 27.64 19.42 -0.38
C VAL A 15 26.80 19.30 -1.64
N ALA A 16 27.22 18.42 -2.55
CA ALA A 16 26.37 18.00 -3.64
C ALA A 16 25.15 17.31 -3.01
N LEU A 17 24.00 17.97 -3.03
CA LEU A 17 22.71 17.39 -2.73
C LEU A 17 22.38 16.40 -3.86
N TYR A 18 23.06 15.27 -3.88
CA TYR A 18 22.57 14.12 -4.62
C TYR A 18 21.31 13.66 -3.87
N GLY A 19 20.15 13.76 -4.51
CA GLY A 19 18.95 13.07 -4.04
C GLY A 19 19.32 11.61 -3.78
N ALA A 20 18.85 11.05 -2.68
CA ALA A 20 19.18 9.65 -2.33
C ALA A 20 18.79 8.75 -3.51
N GLU A 21 19.69 7.83 -3.89
CA GLU A 21 19.44 6.89 -4.97
C GLU A 21 18.22 6.03 -4.63
N ARG A 22 17.20 6.11 -5.49
CA ARG A 22 15.98 5.33 -5.32
C ARG A 22 16.15 3.96 -5.96
N GLU A 23 15.95 2.93 -5.17
CA GLU A 23 15.99 1.54 -5.59
C GLU A 23 14.58 0.95 -5.72
N ARG A 24 14.46 -0.14 -6.45
CA ARG A 24 13.22 -0.90 -6.58
C ARG A 24 13.49 -2.40 -6.56
N VAL A 25 12.73 -3.11 -5.73
CA VAL A 25 12.69 -4.57 -5.70
C VAL A 25 11.30 -5.00 -6.18
N ASN A 26 11.23 -5.92 -7.15
CA ASN A 26 9.98 -6.29 -7.79
C ASN A 26 9.61 -7.75 -7.53
N GLY A 27 8.31 -8.01 -7.46
CA GLY A 27 7.76 -9.34 -7.52
C GLY A 27 7.97 -10.19 -6.27
N ILE A 28 8.14 -9.59 -5.09
CA ILE A 28 8.26 -10.30 -3.83
C ILE A 28 6.92 -10.93 -3.48
N ASN A 29 6.91 -12.23 -3.27
CA ASN A 29 5.69 -12.96 -2.94
C ASN A 29 5.30 -12.77 -1.47
N TYR A 30 4.04 -12.40 -1.20
CA TYR A 30 3.51 -12.30 0.16
C TYR A 30 2.50 -13.40 0.51
N ARG A 31 2.06 -14.19 -0.48
CA ARG A 31 1.14 -15.31 -0.32
C ARG A 31 1.43 -16.38 -1.39
N ALA A 32 1.55 -17.63 -0.97
CA ALA A 32 1.88 -18.76 -1.85
C ALA A 32 1.06 -20.01 -1.46
N ASP A 33 -0.23 -19.83 -1.14
CA ASP A 33 -1.12 -20.91 -0.72
C ASP A 33 -1.43 -21.88 -1.89
N ASP A 34 -1.44 -21.34 -3.12
CA ASP A 34 -1.64 -22.06 -4.37
C ASP A 34 -0.87 -21.36 -5.52
N GLU A 35 -0.85 -21.99 -6.71
CA GLU A 35 -0.15 -21.46 -7.89
C GLU A 35 -0.68 -20.06 -8.29
N TYR A 36 -1.99 -19.84 -8.19
CA TYR A 36 -2.59 -18.55 -8.54
C TYR A 36 -2.21 -17.45 -7.54
N SER A 37 -2.25 -17.72 -6.25
CA SER A 37 -1.78 -16.77 -5.24
C SER A 37 -0.27 -16.50 -5.37
N GLN A 38 0.53 -17.53 -5.65
CA GLN A 38 1.97 -17.38 -5.88
C GLN A 38 2.27 -16.46 -7.08
N LYS A 39 1.44 -16.50 -8.12
CA LYS A 39 1.55 -15.66 -9.31
C LYS A 39 1.09 -14.22 -9.04
N MET A 40 -0.04 -14.04 -8.37
CA MET A 40 -0.73 -12.76 -8.28
C MET A 40 -0.39 -11.97 -7.01
N CYS A 41 -0.22 -12.65 -5.86
CA CYS A 41 -0.02 -12.04 -4.57
C CYS A 41 1.44 -11.65 -4.35
N ARG A 42 1.87 -10.60 -5.05
CA ARG A 42 3.24 -10.08 -5.00
C ARG A 42 3.23 -8.59 -4.73
N VAL A 43 4.35 -8.10 -4.21
CA VAL A 43 4.59 -6.67 -4.02
C VAL A 43 5.84 -6.21 -4.77
N ASP A 44 5.83 -4.95 -5.18
CA ASP A 44 7.00 -4.21 -5.64
C ASP A 44 7.28 -3.11 -4.64
N VAL A 45 8.54 -2.95 -4.21
CA VAL A 45 8.93 -1.95 -3.21
C VAL A 45 9.89 -0.94 -3.84
N SER A 46 9.56 0.35 -3.73
CA SER A 46 10.43 1.45 -4.13
C SER A 46 10.84 2.26 -2.91
N TYR A 47 12.14 2.43 -2.70
CA TYR A 47 12.71 3.04 -1.50
C TYR A 47 14.02 3.77 -1.81
N GLU A 48 14.47 4.60 -0.89
CA GLU A 48 15.77 5.27 -0.95
C GLU A 48 16.83 4.47 -0.19
N LYS A 49 17.95 4.20 -0.82
CA LYS A 49 19.05 3.46 -0.22
C LYS A 49 19.56 4.15 1.04
N GLY A 50 19.68 3.39 2.13
CA GLY A 50 20.17 3.88 3.41
C GLY A 50 19.17 4.75 4.20
N ALA A 51 17.96 5.00 3.68
CA ALA A 51 16.90 5.67 4.42
C ALA A 51 16.45 4.85 5.64
N LYS A 52 15.95 5.55 6.66
CA LYS A 52 15.40 4.94 7.89
C LYS A 52 14.18 5.71 8.36
N ASP A 53 13.28 5.00 9.04
CA ASP A 53 12.09 5.57 9.70
C ASP A 53 11.17 6.38 8.76
N ARG A 54 11.10 5.98 7.49
CA ARG A 54 10.31 6.67 6.48
C ARG A 54 8.85 6.26 6.52
N PRO A 55 7.89 7.19 6.21
CA PRO A 55 6.52 6.82 5.96
C PRO A 55 6.42 5.85 4.78
N VAL A 56 5.42 4.96 4.86
CA VAL A 56 5.20 3.88 3.90
C VAL A 56 3.83 4.05 3.28
N ILE A 57 3.74 4.13 1.96
CA ILE A 57 2.49 4.08 1.23
C ILE A 57 2.32 2.68 0.64
N VAL A 58 1.28 1.98 1.06
CA VAL A 58 0.88 0.69 0.49
C VAL A 58 -0.20 0.96 -0.54
N TRP A 59 0.15 0.80 -1.82
CA TRP A 59 -0.71 1.16 -2.94
C TRP A 59 -1.40 -0.04 -3.56
N PHE A 60 -2.73 0.02 -3.63
CA PHE A 60 -3.58 -0.97 -4.29
C PHE A 60 -4.14 -0.41 -5.60
N HIS A 61 -3.86 -1.10 -6.70
CA HIS A 61 -4.30 -0.69 -8.04
C HIS A 61 -5.83 -0.83 -8.23
N GLY A 62 -6.37 -0.16 -9.25
CA GLY A 62 -7.75 -0.35 -9.71
C GLY A 62 -7.92 -1.56 -10.62
N GLY A 63 -9.07 -1.62 -11.31
CA GLY A 63 -9.37 -2.68 -12.28
C GLY A 63 -10.60 -3.52 -11.91
N GLY A 64 -11.52 -2.98 -11.11
CA GLY A 64 -12.83 -3.59 -10.85
C GLY A 64 -12.80 -4.93 -10.12
N LEU A 65 -11.68 -5.30 -9.48
CA LEU A 65 -11.39 -6.61 -8.89
C LEU A 65 -11.30 -7.76 -9.91
N THR A 66 -11.28 -7.44 -11.21
CA THR A 66 -11.23 -8.42 -12.31
C THR A 66 -9.97 -8.31 -13.17
N GLY A 67 -9.15 -7.31 -12.93
CA GLY A 67 -7.92 -7.05 -13.67
C GLY A 67 -7.06 -5.97 -13.02
N GLY A 68 -5.97 -5.60 -13.69
CA GLY A 68 -5.00 -4.61 -13.25
C GLY A 68 -3.62 -5.21 -12.99
N GLY A 69 -2.74 -4.47 -12.38
CA GLY A 69 -1.37 -4.92 -12.10
C GLY A 69 -0.69 -4.09 -11.02
N ARG A 70 0.39 -4.64 -10.48
CA ARG A 70 1.23 -3.98 -9.47
C ARG A 70 1.89 -2.74 -10.07
N GLU A 71 1.23 -1.63 -9.98
CA GLU A 71 1.81 -0.35 -10.39
C GLU A 71 2.21 0.46 -9.16
N ILE A 72 3.25 1.24 -9.31
CA ILE A 72 3.57 2.33 -8.40
C ILE A 72 3.41 3.63 -9.18
N PRO A 73 2.32 4.40 -8.96
CA PRO A 73 2.08 5.64 -9.69
C PRO A 73 3.23 6.63 -9.47
N GLN A 74 3.71 7.22 -10.56
CA GLN A 74 4.80 8.21 -10.49
C GLN A 74 4.45 9.40 -9.56
N ALA A 75 3.18 9.75 -9.46
CA ALA A 75 2.70 10.84 -8.63
C ALA A 75 2.93 10.65 -7.12
N ILE A 76 3.03 9.40 -6.64
CA ILE A 76 3.28 9.10 -5.21
C ILE A 76 4.75 8.74 -4.92
N LEU A 77 5.59 8.63 -5.94
CA LEU A 77 7.05 8.49 -5.77
C LEU A 77 7.64 9.85 -5.37
N ARG A 78 7.84 10.04 -4.08
CA ARG A 78 8.43 11.25 -3.49
C ARG A 78 9.64 10.89 -2.64
N ASP A 79 10.58 11.81 -2.53
CA ASP A 79 11.73 11.67 -1.64
C ASP A 79 11.25 11.50 -0.19
N GLY A 80 11.93 10.66 0.54
CA GLY A 80 11.61 10.38 1.93
C GLY A 80 10.43 9.43 2.16
N VAL A 81 9.89 8.78 1.12
CA VAL A 81 8.76 7.85 1.23
C VAL A 81 9.11 6.48 0.65
N VAL A 82 8.78 5.42 1.36
CA VAL A 82 8.76 4.05 0.82
C VAL A 82 7.39 3.79 0.19
N VAL A 83 7.37 3.26 -1.03
CA VAL A 83 6.11 2.93 -1.72
C VAL A 83 6.09 1.44 -2.05
N VAL A 84 5.00 0.77 -1.66
CA VAL A 84 4.77 -0.65 -1.93
C VAL A 84 3.58 -0.80 -2.85
N GLY A 85 3.80 -1.22 -4.09
CA GLY A 85 2.76 -1.55 -5.06
C GLY A 85 2.29 -2.99 -4.87
N VAL A 86 1.00 -3.19 -4.64
CA VAL A 86 0.41 -4.50 -4.29
C VAL A 86 -0.35 -5.09 -5.47
N GLY A 87 -0.03 -6.35 -5.82
CA GLY A 87 -0.87 -7.19 -6.66
C GLY A 87 -1.73 -8.11 -5.79
N TYR A 88 -2.88 -8.49 -6.29
CA TYR A 88 -3.83 -9.38 -5.60
C TYR A 88 -4.57 -10.24 -6.62
N ARG A 89 -5.22 -11.30 -6.18
CA ARG A 89 -6.00 -12.20 -7.04
C ARG A 89 -7.29 -11.52 -7.53
N PHE A 90 -7.87 -12.02 -8.61
CA PHE A 90 -9.02 -11.45 -9.28
C PHE A 90 -10.24 -12.36 -9.27
N SER A 91 -11.43 -11.74 -9.28
CA SER A 91 -12.68 -12.39 -9.66
C SER A 91 -12.63 -12.74 -11.17
N PRO A 92 -13.27 -13.84 -11.60
CA PRO A 92 -14.03 -14.80 -10.81
C PRO A 92 -13.19 -15.96 -10.23
N HIS A 93 -11.85 -15.93 -10.39
CA HIS A 93 -10.98 -17.01 -9.90
C HIS A 93 -11.05 -17.17 -8.38
N VAL A 94 -11.27 -16.05 -7.67
CA VAL A 94 -11.53 -16.04 -6.23
C VAL A 94 -12.68 -15.10 -5.91
N LYS A 95 -13.34 -15.29 -4.75
CA LYS A 95 -14.43 -14.43 -4.28
C LYS A 95 -13.89 -13.10 -3.78
N VAL A 96 -14.70 -12.04 -3.81
CA VAL A 96 -14.32 -10.70 -3.34
C VAL A 96 -13.79 -10.73 -1.90
N LYS A 97 -14.38 -11.53 -1.00
CA LYS A 97 -13.90 -11.71 0.37
C LYS A 97 -12.44 -12.20 0.42
N GLN A 98 -12.03 -13.06 -0.51
CA GLN A 98 -10.64 -13.55 -0.59
C GLN A 98 -9.68 -12.48 -1.15
N ILE A 99 -10.18 -11.59 -2.03
CA ILE A 99 -9.39 -10.46 -2.53
C ILE A 99 -9.13 -9.45 -1.41
N ILE A 100 -10.13 -9.19 -0.54
CA ILE A 100 -9.93 -8.34 0.64
C ILE A 100 -8.93 -9.00 1.60
N ASP A 101 -8.99 -10.31 1.77
CA ASP A 101 -8.02 -11.08 2.59
C ASP A 101 -6.59 -11.02 2.00
N ASP A 102 -6.46 -11.02 0.65
CA ASP A 102 -5.17 -10.78 0.01
C ASP A 102 -4.62 -9.39 0.35
N ALA A 103 -5.48 -8.38 0.33
CA ALA A 103 -5.08 -7.03 0.71
C ALA A 103 -4.61 -6.95 2.18
N ALA A 104 -5.33 -7.59 3.11
CA ALA A 104 -4.92 -7.66 4.51
C ALA A 104 -3.60 -8.42 4.70
N LYS A 105 -3.40 -9.52 3.97
CA LYS A 105 -2.15 -10.29 4.00
C LYS A 105 -0.96 -9.50 3.43
N ALA A 106 -1.18 -8.66 2.42
CA ALA A 106 -0.15 -7.75 1.92
C ALA A 106 0.24 -6.70 2.96
N VAL A 107 -0.73 -6.16 3.71
CA VAL A 107 -0.46 -5.22 4.81
C VAL A 107 0.37 -5.90 5.91
N GLU A 108 0.05 -7.15 6.26
CA GLU A 108 0.84 -7.93 7.22
C GLU A 108 2.28 -8.14 6.73
N TRP A 109 2.45 -8.47 5.45
CA TRP A 109 3.79 -8.59 4.88
C TRP A 109 4.57 -7.26 4.99
N VAL A 110 3.93 -6.13 4.67
CA VAL A 110 4.55 -4.80 4.79
C VAL A 110 4.95 -4.53 6.24
N TYR A 111 4.06 -4.76 7.20
CA TYR A 111 4.34 -4.55 8.62
C TYR A 111 5.57 -5.34 9.09
N ASN A 112 5.73 -6.58 8.63
CA ASN A 112 6.82 -7.45 9.03
C ASN A 112 8.15 -7.19 8.30
N ASN A 113 8.10 -6.54 7.10
CA ASN A 113 9.28 -6.48 6.24
C ASN A 113 9.75 -5.07 5.87
N VAL A 114 8.94 -4.03 6.05
CA VAL A 114 9.23 -2.70 5.48
C VAL A 114 10.47 -2.02 6.07
N GLU A 115 10.87 -2.37 7.29
CA GLU A 115 12.05 -1.77 7.95
C GLU A 115 13.36 -2.08 7.21
N GLN A 116 13.46 -3.24 6.54
CA GLN A 116 14.63 -3.56 5.71
C GLN A 116 14.77 -2.63 4.47
N TYR A 117 13.68 -1.95 4.08
CA TYR A 117 13.63 -0.96 3.02
C TYR A 117 13.63 0.48 3.55
N GLY A 118 13.95 0.66 4.84
CA GLY A 118 14.00 1.97 5.48
C GLY A 118 12.64 2.57 5.85
N GLY A 119 11.55 1.84 5.71
CA GLY A 119 10.23 2.25 6.15
C GLY A 119 10.03 2.07 7.66
N SER A 120 8.98 2.70 8.21
CA SER A 120 8.56 2.52 9.60
C SER A 120 7.23 1.79 9.66
N ARG A 121 7.15 0.72 10.45
CA ARG A 121 5.90 -0.01 10.68
C ARG A 121 4.84 0.82 11.42
N GLU A 122 5.24 1.90 12.08
CA GLU A 122 4.35 2.84 12.76
C GLU A 122 3.80 3.93 11.83
N LYS A 123 4.34 4.04 10.60
CA LYS A 123 4.00 5.07 9.63
C LYS A 123 3.44 4.47 8.33
N ILE A 124 2.59 3.45 8.45
CA ILE A 124 1.99 2.75 7.31
C ILE A 124 0.67 3.44 6.92
N TYR A 125 0.62 3.93 5.69
CA TYR A 125 -0.56 4.52 5.05
C TYR A 125 -1.08 3.57 3.98
N LEU A 126 -2.37 3.21 4.01
CA LEU A 126 -3.01 2.46 2.95
C LEU A 126 -3.60 3.42 1.92
N SER A 127 -3.36 3.17 0.66
CA SER A 127 -3.91 3.98 -0.43
C SER A 127 -4.23 3.12 -1.64
N GLY A 128 -5.14 3.57 -2.47
CA GLY A 128 -5.52 2.84 -3.68
C GLY A 128 -6.58 3.57 -4.49
N HIS A 129 -6.70 3.19 -5.76
CA HIS A 129 -7.64 3.80 -6.69
C HIS A 129 -8.76 2.83 -7.06
N SER A 130 -10.01 3.31 -7.15
CA SER A 130 -11.18 2.53 -7.60
C SER A 130 -11.35 1.24 -6.76
N ALA A 131 -11.19 0.05 -7.35
CA ALA A 131 -11.18 -1.22 -6.63
C ALA A 131 -10.15 -1.26 -5.49
N GLY A 132 -8.95 -0.68 -5.69
CA GLY A 132 -7.95 -0.53 -4.65
C GLY A 132 -8.41 0.39 -3.51
N GLY A 133 -9.12 1.48 -3.84
CA GLY A 133 -9.76 2.35 -2.85
C GLY A 133 -10.81 1.62 -2.02
N TYR A 134 -11.60 0.74 -2.65
CA TYR A 134 -12.52 -0.15 -1.93
C TYR A 134 -11.78 -1.11 -0.99
N LEU A 135 -10.71 -1.77 -1.48
CA LEU A 135 -9.93 -2.73 -0.68
C LEU A 135 -9.33 -2.08 0.58
N VAL A 136 -8.70 -0.91 0.45
CA VAL A 136 -8.10 -0.23 1.61
C VAL A 136 -9.16 0.23 2.61
N SER A 137 -10.34 0.65 2.14
CA SER A 137 -11.47 1.00 3.00
C SER A 137 -11.99 -0.22 3.76
N MET A 138 -12.15 -1.37 3.08
CA MET A 138 -12.57 -2.61 3.75
C MET A 138 -11.57 -3.07 4.80
N VAL A 139 -10.28 -3.11 4.47
CA VAL A 139 -9.22 -3.56 5.40
C VAL A 139 -9.11 -2.66 6.64
N ALA A 140 -9.33 -1.37 6.47
CA ALA A 140 -9.24 -0.41 7.59
C ALA A 140 -10.50 -0.41 8.46
N LEU A 141 -11.69 -0.52 7.88
CA LEU A 141 -12.95 -0.37 8.60
C LEU A 141 -13.43 -1.70 9.20
N ASP A 142 -13.32 -2.81 8.49
CA ASP A 142 -13.55 -4.15 9.05
C ASP A 142 -12.27 -4.68 9.71
N LYS A 143 -12.10 -4.37 10.99
CA LYS A 143 -10.93 -4.77 11.79
C LYS A 143 -10.63 -6.27 11.76
N SER A 144 -11.63 -7.11 11.46
CA SER A 144 -11.48 -8.57 11.47
C SER A 144 -10.47 -9.06 10.43
N TYR A 145 -10.30 -8.35 9.31
CA TYR A 145 -9.32 -8.71 8.29
C TYR A 145 -7.88 -8.59 8.78
N LEU A 146 -7.51 -7.48 9.43
CA LEU A 146 -6.17 -7.31 9.98
C LEU A 146 -5.97 -8.12 11.27
N ALA A 147 -7.00 -8.26 12.11
CA ALA A 147 -6.96 -9.06 13.33
C ALA A 147 -6.63 -10.53 13.04
N LYS A 148 -7.05 -11.07 11.90
CA LYS A 148 -6.67 -12.42 11.42
C LYS A 148 -5.15 -12.61 11.34
N TYR A 149 -4.42 -11.54 11.10
CA TYR A 149 -2.95 -11.50 11.00
C TYR A 149 -2.29 -10.86 12.23
N CYS A 150 -2.99 -10.81 13.35
CA CYS A 150 -2.52 -10.21 14.60
C CYS A 150 -2.14 -8.73 14.48
N LEU A 151 -2.77 -8.00 13.54
CA LEU A 151 -2.60 -6.57 13.37
C LEU A 151 -3.84 -5.82 13.84
N ASP A 152 -3.61 -4.63 14.38
CA ASP A 152 -4.66 -3.71 14.79
C ASP A 152 -4.83 -2.62 13.72
N ALA A 153 -6.03 -2.52 13.13
CA ALA A 153 -6.34 -1.53 12.11
C ALA A 153 -6.22 -0.08 12.61
N ASP A 154 -6.40 0.15 13.92
CA ASP A 154 -6.28 1.48 14.52
C ASP A 154 -4.81 1.94 14.66
N LYS A 155 -3.85 1.06 14.40
CA LYS A 155 -2.42 1.39 14.33
C LYS A 155 -1.95 1.83 12.94
N LEU A 156 -2.82 1.77 11.94
CA LEU A 156 -2.53 2.38 10.64
C LEU A 156 -2.38 3.89 10.79
N ALA A 157 -1.32 4.46 10.20
CA ALA A 157 -1.09 5.91 10.26
C ALA A 157 -2.11 6.71 9.45
N GLY A 158 -2.78 6.08 8.48
CA GLY A 158 -3.87 6.68 7.74
C GLY A 158 -4.35 5.82 6.56
N VAL A 159 -5.52 6.18 6.02
CA VAL A 159 -6.12 5.54 4.86
C VAL A 159 -6.58 6.60 3.87
N ILE A 160 -6.13 6.49 2.62
CA ILE A 160 -6.36 7.50 1.56
C ILE A 160 -6.96 6.81 0.33
N PRO A 161 -8.27 6.52 0.32
CA PRO A 161 -8.94 5.89 -0.81
C PRO A 161 -9.25 6.91 -1.91
N PHE A 162 -8.84 6.63 -3.15
CA PHE A 162 -9.21 7.42 -4.32
C PHE A 162 -10.35 6.73 -5.08
N SER A 163 -11.52 7.37 -5.16
CA SER A 163 -12.68 6.89 -5.92
C SER A 163 -13.11 5.46 -5.57
N GLY A 164 -12.91 5.02 -4.33
CA GLY A 164 -13.34 3.72 -3.84
C GLY A 164 -14.86 3.65 -3.64
N GLN A 165 -15.45 2.48 -3.86
CA GLN A 165 -16.86 2.27 -3.56
C GLN A 165 -17.06 2.13 -2.04
N ALA A 166 -17.99 2.89 -1.47
CA ALA A 166 -18.37 2.78 -0.06
C ALA A 166 -19.42 1.69 0.21
N ILE A 167 -20.15 1.27 -0.83
CA ILE A 167 -21.14 0.19 -0.79
C ILE A 167 -20.50 -1.15 -1.20
N THR A 168 -21.25 -2.26 -1.08
CA THR A 168 -20.84 -3.57 -1.59
C THR A 168 -20.37 -3.44 -3.04
N HIS A 169 -19.16 -3.89 -3.35
CA HIS A 169 -18.52 -3.70 -4.65
C HIS A 169 -19.38 -4.27 -5.79
N PHE A 170 -19.41 -3.58 -6.94
CA PHE A 170 -20.26 -3.99 -8.06
C PHE A 170 -19.94 -5.41 -8.56
N GLU A 171 -18.69 -5.86 -8.50
CA GLU A 171 -18.30 -7.22 -8.89
C GLU A 171 -18.92 -8.27 -7.96
N GLU A 172 -18.97 -8.01 -6.65
CA GLU A 172 -19.66 -8.89 -5.71
C GLU A 172 -21.16 -8.94 -5.98
N ARG A 173 -21.79 -7.79 -6.24
CA ARG A 173 -23.21 -7.74 -6.61
C ARG A 173 -23.49 -8.52 -7.89
N ARG A 174 -22.65 -8.35 -8.91
CA ARG A 174 -22.74 -9.07 -10.17
C ARG A 174 -22.61 -10.59 -9.98
N SER A 175 -21.66 -11.03 -9.16
CA SER A 175 -21.48 -12.46 -8.86
C SER A 175 -22.68 -13.10 -8.15
N ARG A 176 -23.52 -12.29 -7.48
CA ARG A 176 -24.78 -12.68 -6.84
C ARG A 176 -26.00 -12.55 -7.77
N GLY A 177 -25.82 -12.17 -9.03
CA GLY A 177 -26.92 -11.91 -9.96
C GLY A 177 -27.69 -10.60 -9.68
N ILE A 178 -27.12 -9.69 -8.89
CA ILE A 178 -27.70 -8.40 -8.55
C ILE A 178 -27.19 -7.36 -9.55
N SER A 179 -28.08 -6.47 -10.01
CA SER A 179 -27.69 -5.37 -10.91
C SER A 179 -26.58 -4.51 -10.29
N ASP A 180 -25.62 -4.13 -11.09
CA ASP A 180 -24.54 -3.21 -10.69
C ASP A 180 -25.06 -1.77 -10.41
N LYS A 181 -26.28 -1.47 -10.84
CA LYS A 181 -27.00 -0.22 -10.55
C LYS A 181 -27.79 -0.25 -9.23
N GLN A 182 -28.03 -1.45 -8.66
CA GLN A 182 -28.76 -1.59 -7.40
C GLN A 182 -27.77 -1.44 -6.22
N PRO A 183 -27.86 -0.39 -5.39
CA PRO A 183 -26.99 -0.25 -4.23
C PRO A 183 -27.32 -1.32 -3.18
N ILE A 184 -26.29 -1.95 -2.64
CA ILE A 184 -26.37 -2.91 -1.54
C ILE A 184 -25.35 -2.49 -0.47
N VAL A 185 -25.76 -2.54 0.78
CA VAL A 185 -24.91 -2.33 1.95
C VAL A 185 -25.01 -3.55 2.85
N ASP A 186 -23.97 -4.34 2.86
CA ASP A 186 -23.83 -5.53 3.71
C ASP A 186 -22.39 -5.63 4.24
N SER A 187 -22.03 -6.78 4.83
CA SER A 187 -20.69 -6.99 5.42
C SER A 187 -19.51 -6.87 4.43
N LEU A 188 -19.76 -6.73 3.13
CA LEU A 188 -18.75 -6.43 2.10
C LEU A 188 -18.85 -4.98 1.60
N ALA A 189 -19.49 -4.11 2.37
CA ALA A 189 -19.55 -2.67 2.11
C ALA A 189 -18.72 -1.91 3.14
N PRO A 190 -17.75 -1.06 2.75
CA PRO A 190 -16.99 -0.26 3.72
C PRO A 190 -17.89 0.53 4.68
N MET A 191 -18.97 1.15 4.17
CA MET A 191 -19.88 1.94 5.01
C MET A 191 -20.66 1.12 6.06
N TYR A 192 -20.77 -0.19 5.90
CA TYR A 192 -21.37 -1.08 6.91
C TYR A 192 -20.52 -1.13 8.20
N HIS A 193 -19.21 -0.91 8.09
CA HIS A 193 -18.25 -1.00 9.17
C HIS A 193 -17.81 0.38 9.72
N VAL A 194 -18.50 1.47 9.33
CA VAL A 194 -18.19 2.81 9.88
C VAL A 194 -18.49 2.81 11.37
N ARG A 195 -17.55 3.30 12.15
CA ARG A 195 -17.59 3.36 13.61
C ARG A 195 -17.58 4.81 14.09
N ALA A 196 -17.96 5.02 15.33
CA ALA A 196 -17.96 6.32 16.01
C ALA A 196 -16.75 6.50 16.97
N ASP A 197 -15.85 5.51 17.01
CA ASP A 197 -14.63 5.46 17.84
C ASP A 197 -13.39 6.03 17.12
#